data_4c2296d4fef0602433590938b3b22335
#
_entry.id   4c2296d4fef0602433590938b3b22335
#
_cell.length_a   1.000
_cell.length_b   1.000
_cell.length_c   1.000
_cell.angle_alpha   90.00
_cell.angle_beta   90.00
_cell.angle_gamma   90.00
#
_symmetry.space_group_name_H-M   'P 1'
#
loop_
_entity.id
_entity.type
_entity.pdbx_description
1 polymer ?
#
loop_
_entity_poly.entity_id
_entity_poly.type
_entity_poly.pdbx_seq_one_letter_code
_entity_poly.pdbx_strand_id
1 'polypeptide(L)'
;MQMNDISYEILDLFKKYGADKEGILKILEADSRPEVLYALSDIRRNLMDWMDFSGQENVLQLGSDYGVITGLLAERCDHVAVVDERDENLVVNQKMNDAYTNVSYIKAADFQKMETTEKEGKYDLVVLRSDRSEMDIKTIFAQAASYLSEKGRLIFACENALGFKLSFRRCP
;
A
#
# COMPACT_ATOMS: atom_id res chain seq x y z
N MET A 1 7.80 -19.25 -9.80
CA MET A 1 9.03 -18.51 -9.47
C MET A 1 8.68 -17.67 -8.25
N GLN A 2 9.11 -18.11 -7.05
CA GLN A 2 8.94 -17.31 -5.84
C GLN A 2 9.67 -15.99 -6.11
N MET A 3 8.93 -14.86 -6.11
CA MET A 3 9.56 -13.56 -6.01
C MET A 3 10.33 -13.58 -4.69
N ASN A 4 11.65 -13.49 -4.76
CA ASN A 4 12.44 -13.29 -3.57
C ASN A 4 11.90 -12.06 -2.87
N ASP A 5 11.59 -12.21 -1.60
CA ASP A 5 11.14 -11.12 -0.77
C ASP A 5 12.28 -10.13 -0.60
N ILE A 6 12.19 -9.00 -1.29
CA ILE A 6 13.21 -7.95 -1.21
C ILE A 6 13.07 -7.08 0.05
N SER A 7 12.07 -7.34 0.91
CA SER A 7 11.80 -6.52 2.09
C SER A 7 13.01 -6.41 3.00
N TYR A 8 13.70 -7.53 3.23
CA TYR A 8 14.91 -7.54 4.06
C TYR A 8 16.07 -6.78 3.41
N GLU A 9 16.22 -6.90 2.09
CA GLU A 9 17.25 -6.15 1.35
C GLU A 9 16.95 -4.63 1.42
N ILE A 10 15.70 -4.22 1.30
CA ILE A 10 15.28 -2.82 1.45
C ILE A 10 15.60 -2.31 2.86
N LEU A 11 15.32 -3.09 3.90
CA LEU A 11 15.67 -2.71 5.28
C LEU A 11 17.18 -2.55 5.47
N ASP A 12 18.01 -3.38 4.83
CA ASP A 12 19.45 -3.23 4.87
C ASP A 12 19.92 -2.01 4.07
N LEU A 13 19.28 -1.70 2.95
CA LEU A 13 19.53 -0.47 2.20
C LEU A 13 19.14 0.78 3.03
N PHE A 14 18.03 0.74 3.77
CA PHE A 14 17.65 1.81 4.69
C PHE A 14 18.66 2.02 5.83
N LYS A 15 19.24 0.95 6.38
CA LYS A 15 20.33 1.06 7.36
C LYS A 15 21.54 1.78 6.79
N LYS A 16 21.86 1.54 5.52
CA LYS A 16 23.04 2.07 4.85
C LYS A 16 22.87 3.51 4.37
N TYR A 17 21.71 3.85 3.80
CA TYR A 17 21.48 5.09 3.09
C TYR A 17 20.47 6.02 3.76
N GLY A 18 19.68 5.52 4.72
CA GLY A 18 18.53 6.19 5.29
C GLY A 18 17.22 5.76 4.61
N ALA A 19 16.10 5.92 5.32
CA ALA A 19 14.75 5.66 4.80
C ALA A 19 14.00 6.95 4.42
N ASP A 20 14.62 8.10 4.64
CA ASP A 20 14.11 9.40 4.24
C ASP A 20 14.25 9.62 2.72
N LYS A 21 13.69 10.71 2.25
CA LYS A 21 13.68 11.03 0.81
C LYS A 21 15.09 11.07 0.19
N GLU A 22 16.06 11.60 0.91
CA GLU A 22 17.45 11.67 0.43
C GLU A 22 18.10 10.29 0.38
N GLY A 23 17.88 9.45 1.41
CA GLY A 23 18.34 8.07 1.46
C GLY A 23 17.75 7.22 0.35
N ILE A 24 16.44 7.35 0.11
CA ILE A 24 15.75 6.64 -0.98
C ILE A 24 16.32 7.03 -2.35
N LEU A 25 16.60 8.31 -2.60
CA LEU A 25 17.24 8.73 -3.86
C LEU A 25 18.61 8.08 -4.04
N LYS A 26 19.44 8.04 -2.99
CA LYS A 26 20.74 7.36 -3.03
C LYS A 26 20.61 5.85 -3.30
N ILE A 27 19.58 5.21 -2.74
CA ILE A 27 19.29 3.80 -3.02
C ILE A 27 18.95 3.60 -4.49
N LEU A 28 18.06 4.41 -5.05
CA LEU A 28 17.60 4.31 -6.43
C LEU A 28 18.73 4.63 -7.44
N GLU A 29 19.69 5.46 -7.07
CA GLU A 29 20.90 5.70 -7.86
C GLU A 29 21.88 4.52 -7.80
N ALA A 30 22.00 3.88 -6.65
CA ALA A 30 22.93 2.78 -6.42
C ALA A 30 22.40 1.41 -6.90
N ASP A 31 21.08 1.23 -6.93
CA ASP A 31 20.40 -0.03 -7.27
C ASP A 31 19.24 0.21 -8.22
N SER A 32 19.45 -0.03 -9.49
CA SER A 32 18.46 0.16 -10.56
C SER A 32 17.62 -1.10 -10.85
N ARG A 33 17.66 -2.12 -10.01
CA ARG A 33 16.84 -3.32 -10.18
C ARG A 33 15.35 -2.95 -10.20
N PRO A 34 14.56 -3.55 -11.12
CA PRO A 34 13.13 -3.24 -11.24
C PRO A 34 12.35 -3.42 -9.93
N GLU A 35 12.74 -4.39 -9.10
CA GLU A 35 12.11 -4.68 -7.82
C GLU A 35 12.32 -3.53 -6.83
N VAL A 36 13.53 -2.96 -6.78
CA VAL A 36 13.87 -1.82 -5.91
C VAL A 36 13.18 -0.55 -6.40
N LEU A 37 13.23 -0.29 -7.71
CA LEU A 37 12.52 0.82 -8.34
C LEU A 37 11.01 0.73 -8.06
N TYR A 38 10.42 -0.45 -8.22
CA TYR A 38 9.01 -0.67 -7.93
C TYR A 38 8.67 -0.41 -6.45
N ALA A 39 9.53 -0.85 -5.54
CA ALA A 39 9.31 -0.73 -4.11
C ALA A 39 9.40 0.72 -3.59
N LEU A 40 10.36 1.51 -4.09
CA LEU A 40 10.76 2.77 -3.47
C LEU A 40 10.52 4.01 -4.33
N SER A 41 10.24 3.86 -5.63
CA SER A 41 10.08 5.01 -6.52
C SER A 41 8.75 5.75 -6.29
N ASP A 42 8.84 7.07 -6.19
CA ASP A 42 7.70 7.99 -6.08
C ASP A 42 6.76 7.96 -7.30
N ILE A 43 7.18 7.36 -8.42
CA ILE A 43 6.35 7.27 -9.63
C ILE A 43 5.02 6.57 -9.35
N ARG A 44 4.96 5.72 -8.32
CA ARG A 44 3.73 5.05 -7.89
C ARG A 44 2.69 6.00 -7.31
N ARG A 45 3.10 7.16 -6.82
CA ARG A 45 2.19 8.20 -6.32
C ARG A 45 1.24 8.69 -7.42
N ASN A 46 1.66 8.63 -8.69
CA ASN A 46 0.82 8.97 -9.85
C ASN A 46 -0.49 8.18 -9.91
N LEU A 47 -0.57 7.03 -9.23
CA LEU A 47 -1.81 6.27 -9.11
C LEU A 47 -2.93 7.07 -8.44
N MET A 48 -2.57 7.97 -7.53
CA MET A 48 -3.52 8.71 -6.70
C MET A 48 -3.26 10.24 -6.67
N ASP A 49 -2.18 10.72 -7.25
CA ASP A 49 -1.81 12.15 -7.22
C ASP A 49 -2.85 13.07 -7.88
N TRP A 50 -3.63 12.53 -8.81
CA TRP A 50 -4.72 13.21 -9.50
C TRP A 50 -5.99 13.39 -8.66
N MET A 51 -6.05 12.76 -7.49
CA MET A 51 -7.24 12.82 -6.63
C MET A 51 -7.23 14.08 -5.77
N ASP A 52 -8.42 14.63 -5.59
CA ASP A 52 -8.66 15.68 -4.60
C ASP A 52 -8.93 15.04 -3.23
N PHE A 53 -8.20 15.49 -2.24
CA PHE A 53 -8.35 15.14 -0.83
C PHE A 53 -8.80 16.38 -0.06
N SER A 54 -9.72 16.21 0.89
CA SER A 54 -10.18 17.31 1.76
C SER A 54 -9.20 17.62 2.90
N GLY A 55 -8.29 16.69 3.17
CA GLY A 55 -7.39 16.74 4.32
C GLY A 55 -8.01 16.23 5.63
N GLN A 56 -9.25 15.78 5.60
CA GLN A 56 -10.00 15.31 6.77
C GLN A 56 -10.45 13.85 6.65
N GLU A 57 -9.99 13.15 5.62
CA GLU A 57 -10.35 11.76 5.40
C GLU A 57 -9.71 10.83 6.42
N ASN A 58 -10.54 9.91 6.94
CA ASN A 58 -10.10 8.71 7.64
C ASN A 58 -9.96 7.59 6.61
N VAL A 59 -8.73 7.12 6.39
CA VAL A 59 -8.39 6.21 5.29
C VAL A 59 -8.08 4.82 5.80
N LEU A 60 -8.60 3.80 5.12
CA LEU A 60 -8.19 2.41 5.27
C LEU A 60 -7.42 1.97 4.02
N GLN A 61 -6.16 1.61 4.18
CA GLN A 61 -5.33 1.05 3.12
C GLN A 61 -5.18 -0.47 3.32
N LEU A 62 -5.75 -1.25 2.40
CA LEU A 62 -5.69 -2.71 2.39
C LEU A 62 -4.67 -3.17 1.33
N GLY A 63 -3.56 -3.76 1.78
CA GLY A 63 -2.40 -4.06 0.94
C GLY A 63 -1.53 -2.82 0.73
N SER A 64 -0.46 -2.73 1.49
CA SER A 64 0.36 -1.51 1.59
C SER A 64 1.64 -1.54 0.77
N ASP A 65 2.08 -2.71 0.32
CA ASP A 65 3.43 -2.89 -0.22
C ASP A 65 4.49 -2.30 0.73
N TYR A 66 5.36 -1.46 0.15
CA TYR A 66 6.51 -0.88 0.86
C TYR A 66 6.28 0.57 1.33
N GLY A 67 5.08 1.16 1.12
CA GLY A 67 4.69 2.40 1.78
C GLY A 67 4.67 3.68 0.94
N VAL A 68 4.98 3.64 -0.36
CA VAL A 68 4.95 4.86 -1.20
C VAL A 68 3.57 5.51 -1.22
N ILE A 69 2.51 4.72 -1.36
CA ILE A 69 1.13 5.22 -1.34
C ILE A 69 0.73 5.63 0.09
N THR A 70 1.19 4.92 1.11
CA THR A 70 0.96 5.30 2.51
C THR A 70 1.48 6.70 2.79
N GLY A 71 2.70 7.03 2.34
CA GLY A 71 3.27 8.36 2.50
C GLY A 71 2.43 9.45 1.82
N LEU A 72 1.94 9.21 0.61
CA LEU A 72 1.04 10.14 -0.07
C LEU A 72 -0.27 10.36 0.70
N LEU A 73 -0.86 9.28 1.21
CA LEU A 73 -2.09 9.37 2.01
C LEU A 73 -1.85 10.10 3.33
N ALA A 74 -0.73 9.81 4.00
CA ALA A 74 -0.36 10.48 5.25
C ALA A 74 -0.13 11.99 5.10
N GLU A 75 0.37 12.43 3.93
CA GLU A 75 0.55 13.85 3.61
C GLU A 75 -0.79 14.58 3.39
N ARG A 76 -1.84 13.88 2.97
CA ARG A 76 -3.06 14.49 2.43
C ARG A 76 -4.33 14.19 3.22
N CYS A 77 -4.29 13.27 4.17
CA CYS A 77 -5.46 12.81 4.93
C CYS A 77 -5.24 12.98 6.43
N ASP A 78 -6.32 12.96 7.20
CA ASP A 78 -6.27 13.11 8.66
C ASP A 78 -5.66 11.88 9.32
N HIS A 79 -6.13 10.69 8.96
CA HIS A 79 -5.62 9.43 9.50
C HIS A 79 -5.57 8.32 8.47
N VAL A 80 -4.54 7.47 8.54
CA VAL A 80 -4.36 6.31 7.66
C VAL A 80 -4.18 5.04 8.48
N ALA A 81 -5.16 4.14 8.41
CA ALA A 81 -5.02 2.78 8.93
C ALA A 81 -4.48 1.87 7.82
N VAL A 82 -3.29 1.35 8.01
CA VAL A 82 -2.62 0.47 7.05
C VAL A 82 -2.76 -0.97 7.51
N VAL A 83 -3.33 -1.81 6.65
CA VAL A 83 -3.50 -3.25 6.89
C VAL A 83 -2.76 -4.04 5.81
N ASP A 84 -1.90 -4.96 6.21
CA ASP A 84 -1.21 -5.85 5.28
C ASP A 84 -1.15 -7.28 5.83
N GLU A 85 -1.17 -8.27 4.93
CA GLU A 85 -1.03 -9.68 5.28
C GLU A 85 0.42 -10.05 5.62
N ARG A 86 1.37 -9.26 5.13
CA ARG A 86 2.81 -9.50 5.27
C ARG A 86 3.40 -8.54 6.28
N ASP A 87 3.86 -9.09 7.39
CA ASP A 87 4.52 -8.32 8.45
C ASP A 87 5.72 -7.53 7.93
N GLU A 88 6.47 -8.10 6.98
CA GLU A 88 7.65 -7.48 6.37
C GLU A 88 7.29 -6.19 5.63
N ASN A 89 6.15 -6.17 4.93
CA ASN A 89 5.65 -4.96 4.26
C ASN A 89 5.36 -3.86 5.27
N LEU A 90 4.70 -4.20 6.39
CA LEU A 90 4.39 -3.24 7.45
C LEU A 90 5.68 -2.65 8.05
N VAL A 91 6.71 -3.47 8.27
CA VAL A 91 7.99 -3.00 8.84
C VAL A 91 8.70 -2.04 7.89
N VAL A 92 8.77 -2.36 6.59
CA VAL A 92 9.38 -1.48 5.58
C VAL A 92 8.59 -0.19 5.46
N ASN A 93 7.25 -0.29 5.37
CA ASN A 93 6.35 0.85 5.25
C ASN A 93 6.48 1.80 6.46
N GLN A 94 6.46 1.24 7.68
CA GLN A 94 6.63 2.01 8.90
C GLN A 94 7.98 2.74 8.93
N LYS A 95 9.05 2.08 8.49
CA LYS A 95 10.37 2.68 8.45
C LYS A 95 10.48 3.81 7.43
N MET A 96 9.86 3.63 6.26
CA MET A 96 9.81 4.62 5.20
C MET A 96 8.98 5.86 5.57
N ASN A 97 7.97 5.67 6.40
CA ASN A 97 6.99 6.68 6.76
C ASN A 97 7.05 7.06 8.26
N ASP A 98 8.19 6.87 8.92
CA ASP A 98 8.36 7.09 10.37
C ASP A 98 8.20 8.56 10.81
N ALA A 99 8.30 9.49 9.86
CA ALA A 99 8.06 10.91 10.12
C ALA A 99 6.56 11.26 10.29
N TYR A 100 5.65 10.39 9.83
CA TYR A 100 4.21 10.64 9.92
C TYR A 100 3.62 10.05 11.21
N THR A 101 2.92 10.89 11.97
CA THR A 101 2.28 10.50 13.25
C THR A 101 0.82 10.08 13.10
N ASN A 102 0.25 10.28 11.93
CA ASN A 102 -1.15 9.99 11.60
C ASN A 102 -1.35 8.64 10.87
N VAL A 103 -0.36 7.73 10.96
CA VAL A 103 -0.44 6.40 10.35
C VAL A 103 -0.46 5.34 11.44
N SER A 104 -1.42 4.43 11.37
CA SER A 104 -1.48 3.23 12.21
C SER A 104 -1.25 1.97 11.37
N TYR A 105 -0.47 1.03 11.89
CA TYR A 105 -0.09 -0.21 11.20
C TYR A 105 -0.73 -1.40 11.90
N ILE A 106 -1.49 -2.19 11.16
CA ILE A 106 -2.30 -3.29 11.68
C ILE A 106 -2.03 -4.54 10.84
N LYS A 107 -1.72 -5.65 11.51
CA LYS A 107 -1.62 -6.94 10.82
C LYS A 107 -3.01 -7.39 10.37
N ALA A 108 -3.12 -7.98 9.18
CA ALA A 108 -4.40 -8.43 8.65
C ALA A 108 -5.14 -9.39 9.61
N ALA A 109 -4.39 -10.29 10.28
CA ALA A 109 -4.96 -11.21 11.27
C ALA A 109 -5.56 -10.50 12.49
N ASP A 110 -4.99 -9.37 12.92
CA ASP A 110 -5.50 -8.60 14.05
C ASP A 110 -6.66 -7.71 13.61
N PHE A 111 -6.59 -7.12 12.42
CA PHE A 111 -7.71 -6.40 11.82
C PHE A 111 -8.96 -7.27 11.67
N GLN A 112 -8.78 -8.55 11.29
CA GLN A 112 -9.90 -9.50 11.19
C GLN A 112 -10.58 -9.76 12.53
N LYS A 113 -9.84 -9.75 13.65
CA LYS A 113 -10.36 -9.96 15.00
C LYS A 113 -11.05 -8.74 15.62
N MET A 114 -10.83 -7.54 15.06
CA MET A 114 -11.51 -6.34 15.55
C MET A 114 -13.02 -6.48 15.44
N GLU A 115 -13.74 -5.87 16.37
CA GLU A 115 -15.20 -5.84 16.35
C GLU A 115 -15.73 -5.16 15.08
N THR A 116 -16.88 -5.62 14.58
CA THR A 116 -17.54 -5.06 13.40
C THR A 116 -17.76 -3.55 13.55
N THR A 117 -18.19 -3.11 14.72
CA THR A 117 -18.42 -1.71 15.07
C THR A 117 -17.17 -0.85 15.04
N GLU A 118 -15.99 -1.42 15.09
CA GLU A 118 -14.72 -0.71 15.00
C GLU A 118 -14.24 -0.50 13.57
N LYS A 119 -14.76 -1.27 12.63
CA LYS A 119 -14.32 -1.30 11.22
C LYS A 119 -15.37 -0.76 10.24
N GLU A 120 -16.61 -1.21 10.37
CA GLU A 120 -17.66 -0.92 9.38
C GLU A 120 -18.14 0.54 9.46
N GLY A 121 -18.31 1.14 8.30
CA GLY A 121 -18.80 2.51 8.19
C GLY A 121 -17.85 3.59 8.73
N LYS A 122 -16.57 3.30 8.90
CA LYS A 122 -15.60 4.18 9.58
C LYS A 122 -14.72 5.01 8.66
N TYR A 123 -14.57 4.58 7.41
CA TYR A 123 -13.56 5.16 6.54
C TYR A 123 -14.19 5.96 5.40
N ASP A 124 -13.67 7.16 5.18
CA ASP A 124 -14.09 8.03 4.07
C ASP A 124 -13.44 7.62 2.76
N LEU A 125 -12.32 6.90 2.86
CA LEU A 125 -11.63 6.34 1.72
C LEU A 125 -11.10 4.94 2.08
N VAL A 126 -11.42 3.96 1.25
CA VAL A 126 -10.79 2.65 1.27
C VAL A 126 -9.94 2.49 0.03
N VAL A 127 -8.65 2.26 0.21
CA VAL A 127 -7.69 1.97 -0.86
C VAL A 127 -7.37 0.48 -0.81
N LEU A 128 -7.79 -0.25 -1.82
CA LEU A 128 -7.58 -1.69 -1.91
C LEU A 128 -6.63 -2.00 -3.05
N ARG A 129 -5.51 -2.63 -2.73
CA ARG A 129 -4.61 -3.22 -3.71
C ARG A 129 -4.65 -4.74 -3.62
N SER A 130 -4.91 -5.39 -4.74
CA SER A 130 -4.92 -6.85 -4.81
C SER A 130 -4.04 -7.34 -5.96
N ASP A 131 -3.06 -8.18 -5.64
CA ASP A 131 -2.22 -8.87 -6.65
C ASP A 131 -2.79 -10.23 -7.04
N ARG A 132 -3.88 -10.68 -6.40
CA ARG A 132 -4.34 -12.05 -6.49
C ARG A 132 -5.57 -12.20 -7.37
N SER A 133 -5.41 -13.06 -8.36
CA SER A 133 -6.48 -13.54 -9.25
C SER A 133 -7.35 -14.64 -8.60
N GLU A 134 -7.04 -15.09 -7.38
CA GLU A 134 -7.66 -16.29 -6.78
C GLU A 134 -8.86 -16.00 -5.87
N MET A 135 -9.02 -14.77 -5.40
CA MET A 135 -10.19 -14.40 -4.60
C MET A 135 -11.33 -13.93 -5.49
N ASP A 136 -12.56 -14.29 -5.11
CA ASP A 136 -13.74 -13.74 -5.76
C ASP A 136 -13.79 -12.22 -5.55
N ILE A 137 -13.60 -11.50 -6.63
CA ILE A 137 -13.58 -10.04 -6.67
C ILE A 137 -14.84 -9.44 -6.02
N LYS A 138 -16.00 -10.09 -6.17
CA LYS A 138 -17.26 -9.62 -5.57
C LYS A 138 -17.20 -9.65 -4.05
N THR A 139 -16.64 -10.69 -3.48
CA THR A 139 -16.45 -10.83 -2.03
C THR A 139 -15.51 -9.74 -1.50
N ILE A 140 -14.39 -9.50 -2.19
CA ILE A 140 -13.43 -8.46 -1.82
C ILE A 140 -14.09 -7.07 -1.85
N PHE A 141 -14.83 -6.76 -2.91
CA PHE A 141 -15.53 -5.48 -3.02
C PHE A 141 -16.61 -5.32 -1.96
N ALA A 142 -17.41 -6.36 -1.69
CA ALA A 142 -18.45 -6.30 -0.66
C ALA A 142 -17.83 -6.04 0.72
N GLN A 143 -16.72 -6.68 1.03
CA GLN A 143 -16.00 -6.49 2.28
C GLN A 143 -15.38 -5.09 2.36
N ALA A 144 -14.71 -4.61 1.32
CA ALA A 144 -14.15 -3.27 1.29
C ALA A 144 -15.23 -2.18 1.39
N ALA A 145 -16.38 -2.41 0.74
CA ALA A 145 -17.52 -1.51 0.81
C ALA A 145 -18.15 -1.43 2.21
N SER A 146 -18.13 -2.52 3.00
CA SER A 146 -18.67 -2.49 4.36
C SER A 146 -17.87 -1.58 5.30
N TYR A 147 -16.60 -1.32 5.01
CA TYR A 147 -15.76 -0.41 5.81
C TYR A 147 -16.03 1.07 5.52
N LEU A 148 -16.66 1.40 4.38
CA LEU A 148 -16.89 2.77 3.97
C LEU A 148 -17.99 3.45 4.81
N SER A 149 -17.77 4.72 5.11
CA SER A 149 -18.80 5.63 5.59
C SER A 149 -19.87 5.85 4.49
N GLU A 150 -21.00 6.44 4.83
CA GLU A 150 -22.15 6.63 3.92
C GLU A 150 -21.77 7.33 2.59
N LYS A 151 -20.79 8.24 2.64
CA LYS A 151 -20.29 8.97 1.46
C LYS A 151 -18.85 8.56 1.09
N GLY A 152 -18.37 7.47 1.65
CA GLY A 152 -17.02 6.99 1.45
C GLY A 152 -16.75 6.56 0.00
N ARG A 153 -15.50 6.62 -0.39
CA ARG A 153 -15.01 6.26 -1.73
C ARG A 153 -14.12 5.02 -1.67
N LEU A 154 -14.25 4.13 -2.65
CA LEU A 154 -13.37 2.97 -2.82
C LEU A 154 -12.45 3.19 -4.03
N ILE A 155 -11.15 3.02 -3.80
CA ILE A 155 -10.16 2.93 -4.88
C ILE A 155 -9.65 1.49 -4.92
N PHE A 156 -9.74 0.90 -6.09
CA PHE A 156 -9.26 -0.45 -6.32
C PHE A 156 -8.18 -0.47 -7.39
N ALA A 157 -7.02 -1.01 -7.03
CA ALA A 157 -5.91 -1.24 -7.95
C ALA A 157 -5.60 -2.73 -8.02
N CYS A 158 -5.64 -3.30 -9.22
CA CYS A 158 -5.28 -4.70 -9.46
C CYS A 158 -4.49 -4.86 -10.76
N GLU A 159 -3.80 -5.99 -10.89
CA GLU A 159 -3.20 -6.37 -12.17
C GLU A 159 -4.30 -6.64 -13.21
N ASN A 160 -4.19 -6.02 -14.36
CA ASN A 160 -5.12 -6.18 -15.46
C ASN A 160 -4.68 -7.36 -16.36
N ALA A 161 -5.60 -8.28 -16.66
CA ALA A 161 -5.34 -9.42 -17.54
C ALA A 161 -4.91 -9.02 -18.96
N LEU A 162 -5.27 -7.83 -19.41
CA LEU A 162 -4.85 -7.23 -20.67
C LEU A 162 -3.58 -6.37 -20.53
N GLY A 163 -3.03 -6.28 -19.34
CA GLY A 163 -1.81 -5.52 -19.08
C GLY A 163 -0.60 -6.11 -19.79
N PHE A 164 0.26 -5.23 -20.29
CA PHE A 164 1.46 -5.58 -21.04
C PHE A 164 2.35 -6.61 -20.31
N LYS A 165 2.48 -6.49 -18.99
CA LYS A 165 3.26 -7.41 -18.14
C LYS A 165 2.74 -8.86 -18.18
N LEU A 166 1.44 -9.07 -18.33
CA LEU A 166 0.84 -10.40 -18.39
C LEU A 166 0.88 -10.98 -19.81
N SER A 167 0.88 -10.13 -20.83
CA SER A 167 0.98 -10.56 -22.23
C SER A 167 2.31 -11.25 -22.52
N PHE A 168 3.41 -10.83 -21.89
CA PHE A 168 4.71 -11.48 -22.04
C PHE A 168 4.87 -12.80 -21.27
N ARG A 169 4.08 -13.02 -20.23
CA ARG A 169 4.15 -14.28 -19.46
C ARG A 169 3.44 -15.46 -20.17
N ARG A 170 2.65 -15.20 -21.21
CA ARG A 170 1.89 -16.19 -21.96
C ARG A 170 2.50 -16.59 -23.30
N CYS A 171 3.65 -16.03 -23.67
CA CYS A 171 4.42 -16.53 -24.82
C CYS A 171 5.25 -17.75 -24.37
N PRO A 172 5.06 -18.94 -24.99
CA PRO A 172 5.85 -20.14 -24.72
C PRO A 172 7.31 -19.98 -25.14
#